data_181a4371f5a9949b53e34fad42aa2477
#
_entry.id   181a4371f5a9949b53e34fad42aa2477
#
_cell.length_a   1.000
_cell.length_b   1.000
_cell.length_c   1.000
_cell.angle_alpha   90.00
_cell.angle_beta   90.00
_cell.angle_gamma   90.00
#
_symmetry.space_group_name_H-M   'P 1'
#
loop_
_entity.id
_entity.type
_entity.pdbx_description
1 polymer ?
#
loop_
_entity_poly.entity_id
_entity_poly.type
_entity_poly.pdbx_seq_one_letter_code
_entity_poly.pdbx_strand_id
1 'polypeptide(L)'
;PFEGRRIFFENAGGSLRLKSVVETSALYASYPDNQGRENDASKALVKSIETGKAKMRLFFNADRGDVIVGESGTELLFRLIRTAATELPEGGAMLSSTLEHPASMSAMRKWAKNTYRDHLIVKHNDETGTVDERAYIKKLTSNVRVVSIVHTSPVTGMTVDLEKITKEVRNVAQECIIIVDGIQHSSHGSIDIQKY
;
A
#
# COMPACT_ATOMS: atom_id res chain seq x y z
N PRO A 1 22.04 -19.64 -12.40
CA PRO A 1 21.88 -19.38 -13.82
C PRO A 1 22.44 -18.03 -14.27
N PHE A 2 23.04 -17.21 -13.40
CA PHE A 2 23.68 -15.96 -13.78
C PHE A 2 25.21 -16.12 -13.64
N GLU A 3 25.89 -16.34 -14.73
CA GLU A 3 27.33 -16.34 -14.81
C GLU A 3 27.82 -14.89 -14.95
N GLY A 4 28.59 -14.43 -13.97
CA GLY A 4 29.20 -13.12 -13.95
C GLY A 4 28.87 -12.28 -12.71
N ARG A 5 29.73 -11.32 -12.37
CA ARG A 5 29.50 -10.37 -11.29
C ARG A 5 28.54 -9.27 -11.75
N ARG A 6 27.25 -9.46 -11.52
CA ARG A 6 26.27 -8.42 -11.73
C ARG A 6 26.14 -7.55 -10.49
N ILE A 7 26.31 -6.25 -10.64
CA ILE A 7 25.97 -5.28 -9.60
C ILE A 7 24.49 -4.91 -9.81
N PHE A 8 23.66 -5.15 -8.81
CA PHE A 8 22.21 -4.95 -8.91
C PHE A 8 21.80 -3.67 -8.19
N PHE A 9 21.26 -2.69 -8.93
CA PHE A 9 20.83 -1.40 -8.41
C PHE A 9 19.33 -1.16 -8.53
N GLU A 10 18.57 -2.05 -9.16
CA GLU A 10 17.15 -1.85 -9.45
C GLU A 10 16.24 -2.46 -8.36
N ASN A 11 16.53 -2.11 -7.10
CA ASN A 11 15.75 -2.65 -5.97
C ASN A 11 14.32 -2.08 -5.90
N ALA A 12 14.06 -0.91 -6.49
CA ALA A 12 12.73 -0.31 -6.54
C ALA A 12 11.75 -1.13 -7.39
N GLY A 13 12.24 -1.77 -8.48
CA GLY A 13 11.44 -2.64 -9.34
C GLY A 13 11.30 -4.07 -8.83
N GLY A 14 12.15 -4.51 -7.91
CA GLY A 14 12.13 -5.83 -7.30
C GLY A 14 13.47 -6.19 -6.68
N SER A 15 13.56 -6.19 -5.37
CA SER A 15 14.80 -6.48 -4.63
C SER A 15 15.12 -7.98 -4.60
N LEU A 16 16.41 -8.29 -4.37
CA LEU A 16 16.84 -9.63 -4.08
C LEU A 16 16.27 -10.09 -2.72
N ARG A 17 15.86 -11.33 -2.65
CA ARG A 17 15.34 -11.91 -1.41
C ARG A 17 16.46 -12.47 -0.53
N LEU A 18 16.29 -12.35 0.77
CA LEU A 18 17.18 -12.99 1.73
C LEU A 18 17.14 -14.52 1.58
N LYS A 19 18.30 -15.17 1.64
CA LYS A 19 18.41 -16.63 1.53
C LYS A 19 17.56 -17.35 2.58
N SER A 20 17.56 -16.87 3.82
CA SER A 20 16.74 -17.42 4.90
C SER A 20 15.24 -17.35 4.62
N VAL A 21 14.77 -16.29 3.95
CA VAL A 21 13.36 -16.16 3.55
C VAL A 21 13.02 -17.17 2.47
N VAL A 22 13.91 -17.36 1.48
CA VAL A 22 13.70 -18.34 0.40
C VAL A 22 13.63 -19.76 0.99
N GLU A 23 14.59 -20.13 1.85
CA GLU A 23 14.65 -21.45 2.49
C GLU A 23 13.43 -21.72 3.39
N THR A 24 13.01 -20.73 4.19
CA THR A 24 11.82 -20.86 5.03
C THR A 24 10.55 -21.00 4.18
N SER A 25 10.42 -20.22 3.10
CA SER A 25 9.28 -20.33 2.19
C SER A 25 9.22 -21.72 1.53
N ALA A 26 10.36 -22.25 1.09
CA ALA A 26 10.43 -23.59 0.52
C ALA A 26 10.04 -24.69 1.52
N LEU A 27 10.50 -24.55 2.78
CA LEU A 27 10.12 -25.47 3.85
C LEU A 27 8.60 -25.49 4.08
N TYR A 28 7.97 -24.33 4.25
CA TYR A 28 6.52 -24.28 4.46
C TYR A 28 5.71 -24.70 3.23
N ALA A 29 6.21 -24.42 2.02
CA ALA A 29 5.59 -24.91 0.78
C ALA A 29 5.63 -26.43 0.63
N SER A 30 6.52 -27.14 1.36
CA SER A 30 6.56 -28.60 1.38
C SER A 30 5.52 -29.22 2.31
N TYR A 31 4.86 -28.43 3.17
CA TYR A 31 3.81 -28.93 4.04
C TYR A 31 2.47 -28.94 3.28
N PRO A 32 1.58 -29.92 3.56
CA PRO A 32 0.24 -29.91 2.98
C PRO A 32 -0.52 -28.69 3.48
N ASP A 33 -1.13 -27.93 2.57
CA ASP A 33 -2.05 -26.83 2.92
C ASP A 33 -3.37 -27.43 3.41
N ASN A 34 -3.46 -27.64 4.71
CA ASN A 34 -4.55 -28.36 5.35
C ASN A 34 -4.96 -27.67 6.65
N GLN A 35 -5.20 -26.37 6.58
CA GLN A 35 -5.63 -25.57 7.72
C GLN A 35 -6.94 -26.12 8.33
N GLY A 36 -7.06 -25.97 9.65
CA GLY A 36 -8.25 -26.44 10.38
C GLY A 36 -8.29 -27.95 10.67
N ARG A 37 -7.17 -28.66 10.46
CA ARG A 37 -7.03 -30.07 10.86
C ARG A 37 -6.23 -30.19 12.15
N GLU A 38 -6.42 -31.30 12.88
CA GLU A 38 -5.80 -31.55 14.18
C GLU A 38 -4.40 -32.22 14.10
N ASN A 39 -3.75 -32.19 12.93
CA ASN A 39 -2.38 -32.69 12.78
C ASN A 39 -1.33 -31.57 12.97
N ASP A 40 -0.09 -31.96 13.24
CA ASP A 40 1.00 -31.02 13.56
C ASP A 40 1.36 -30.08 12.41
N ALA A 41 1.31 -30.54 11.16
CA ALA A 41 1.60 -29.71 9.99
C ALA A 41 0.56 -28.58 9.84
N SER A 42 -0.72 -28.90 10.00
CA SER A 42 -1.81 -27.94 9.98
C SER A 42 -1.68 -26.89 11.09
N LYS A 43 -1.38 -27.33 12.31
CA LYS A 43 -1.15 -26.45 13.47
C LYS A 43 0.07 -25.55 13.27
N ALA A 44 1.16 -26.07 12.68
CA ALA A 44 2.35 -25.30 12.37
C ALA A 44 2.07 -24.18 11.35
N LEU A 45 1.30 -24.46 10.30
CA LEU A 45 0.91 -23.47 9.30
C LEU A 45 0.06 -22.36 9.92
N VAL A 46 -0.98 -22.70 10.68
CA VAL A 46 -1.84 -21.71 11.37
C VAL A 46 -1.01 -20.82 12.29
N LYS A 47 -0.14 -21.43 13.11
CA LYS A 47 0.76 -20.69 14.01
C LYS A 47 1.71 -19.76 13.25
N SER A 48 2.21 -20.17 12.09
CA SER A 48 3.07 -19.33 11.23
C SER A 48 2.32 -18.11 10.73
N ILE A 49 1.07 -18.27 10.26
CA ILE A 49 0.21 -17.18 9.79
C ILE A 49 -0.06 -16.19 10.92
N GLU A 50 -0.48 -16.67 12.09
CA GLU A 50 -0.78 -15.82 13.25
C GLU A 50 0.47 -15.06 13.73
N THR A 51 1.61 -15.73 13.78
CA THR A 51 2.89 -15.11 14.15
C THR A 51 3.29 -14.04 13.15
N GLY A 52 3.13 -14.32 11.85
CA GLY A 52 3.40 -13.35 10.79
C GLY A 52 2.53 -12.10 10.92
N LYS A 53 1.22 -12.27 11.09
CA LYS A 53 0.28 -11.15 11.31
C LYS A 53 0.62 -10.33 12.56
N ALA A 54 0.95 -10.99 13.67
CA ALA A 54 1.36 -10.30 14.89
C ALA A 54 2.63 -9.48 14.71
N LYS A 55 3.64 -10.03 14.03
CA LYS A 55 4.88 -9.32 13.69
C LYS A 55 4.64 -8.12 12.77
N MET A 56 3.73 -8.22 11.79
CA MET A 56 3.37 -7.11 10.93
C MET A 56 2.66 -5.99 11.70
N ARG A 57 1.80 -6.32 12.66
CA ARG A 57 1.22 -5.31 13.55
C ARG A 57 2.28 -4.56 14.34
N LEU A 58 3.26 -5.25 14.89
CA LEU A 58 4.40 -4.62 15.58
C LEU A 58 5.23 -3.74 14.63
N PHE A 59 5.49 -4.24 13.42
CA PHE A 59 6.26 -3.50 12.41
C PHE A 59 5.60 -2.17 12.02
N PHE A 60 4.27 -2.15 11.93
CA PHE A 60 3.50 -0.94 11.60
C PHE A 60 3.05 -0.14 12.82
N ASN A 61 3.41 -0.54 14.04
CA ASN A 61 2.87 0.01 15.29
C ASN A 61 1.33 0.05 15.30
N ALA A 62 0.71 -1.04 14.88
CA ALA A 62 -0.75 -1.17 14.76
C ALA A 62 -1.34 -1.77 16.03
N ASP A 63 -2.18 -1.02 16.73
CA ASP A 63 -2.95 -1.48 17.90
C ASP A 63 -4.30 -2.11 17.52
N ARG A 64 -4.77 -1.83 16.32
CA ARG A 64 -6.08 -2.27 15.79
C ARG A 64 -6.02 -2.57 14.29
N GLY A 65 -7.12 -3.05 13.75
CA GLY A 65 -7.24 -3.40 12.34
C GLY A 65 -6.75 -4.82 12.03
N ASP A 66 -6.87 -5.21 10.77
CA ASP A 66 -6.53 -6.53 10.28
C ASP A 66 -5.31 -6.51 9.37
N VAL A 67 -4.54 -7.61 9.43
CA VAL A 67 -3.45 -7.87 8.49
C VAL A 67 -3.96 -8.84 7.44
N ILE A 68 -4.07 -8.38 6.21
CA ILE A 68 -4.49 -9.17 5.06
C ILE A 68 -3.26 -9.41 4.18
N VAL A 69 -3.09 -10.66 3.77
CA VAL A 69 -1.99 -11.09 2.90
C VAL A 69 -2.52 -11.35 1.50
N GLY A 70 -1.80 -10.93 0.49
CA GLY A 70 -2.10 -11.17 -0.92
C GLY A 70 -0.84 -11.47 -1.72
N GLU A 71 -0.98 -11.70 -3.00
CA GLU A 71 0.12 -12.13 -3.88
C GLU A 71 1.08 -10.97 -4.22
N SER A 72 0.56 -9.75 -4.26
CA SER A 72 1.36 -8.55 -4.58
C SER A 72 0.69 -7.27 -4.10
N GLY A 73 1.48 -6.20 -3.95
CA GLY A 73 0.94 -4.86 -3.70
C GLY A 73 0.00 -4.38 -4.80
N THR A 74 0.27 -4.74 -6.05
CA THR A 74 -0.61 -4.42 -7.19
C THR A 74 -2.00 -5.01 -7.02
N GLU A 75 -2.07 -6.29 -6.67
CA GLU A 75 -3.33 -6.99 -6.45
C GLU A 75 -4.10 -6.42 -5.24
N LEU A 76 -3.41 -6.22 -4.13
CA LEU A 76 -4.01 -5.70 -2.90
C LEU A 76 -4.51 -4.26 -3.09
N LEU A 77 -3.72 -3.38 -3.70
CA LEU A 77 -4.12 -2.00 -3.99
C LEU A 77 -5.34 -1.94 -4.91
N PHE A 78 -5.37 -2.79 -5.94
CA PHE A 78 -6.51 -2.85 -6.85
C PHE A 78 -7.78 -3.29 -6.13
N ARG A 79 -7.71 -4.27 -5.23
CA ARG A 79 -8.85 -4.72 -4.40
C ARG A 79 -9.28 -3.64 -3.41
N LEU A 80 -8.34 -3.03 -2.68
CA LEU A 80 -8.65 -1.98 -1.72
C LEU A 80 -9.34 -0.78 -2.38
N ILE A 81 -8.79 -0.29 -3.49
CA ILE A 81 -9.36 0.84 -4.21
C ILE A 81 -10.73 0.49 -4.78
N ARG A 82 -10.90 -0.73 -5.31
CA ARG A 82 -12.21 -1.21 -5.75
C ARG A 82 -13.21 -1.16 -4.62
N THR A 83 -12.91 -1.83 -3.51
CA THR A 83 -13.81 -1.93 -2.37
C THR A 83 -14.13 -0.53 -1.83
N ALA A 84 -13.13 0.33 -1.63
CA ALA A 84 -13.35 1.69 -1.19
C ALA A 84 -14.27 2.49 -2.13
N ALA A 85 -14.15 2.28 -3.43
CA ALA A 85 -15.00 2.98 -4.40
C ALA A 85 -16.43 2.42 -4.47
N THR A 86 -16.61 1.09 -4.30
CA THR A 86 -17.92 0.45 -4.48
C THR A 86 -18.77 0.41 -3.21
N GLU A 87 -18.15 0.40 -2.03
CA GLU A 87 -18.87 0.35 -0.75
C GLU A 87 -19.33 1.72 -0.23
N LEU A 88 -18.78 2.80 -0.77
CA LEU A 88 -19.20 4.17 -0.43
C LEU A 88 -20.39 4.62 -1.28
N PRO A 89 -21.26 5.50 -0.76
CA PRO A 89 -22.36 6.10 -1.52
C PRO A 89 -21.88 6.70 -2.84
N GLU A 90 -22.70 6.64 -3.88
CA GLU A 90 -22.38 7.15 -5.20
C GLU A 90 -21.99 8.63 -5.20
N GLY A 91 -21.22 9.02 -6.21
CA GLY A 91 -20.78 10.41 -6.41
C GLY A 91 -19.53 10.77 -5.60
N GLY A 92 -19.16 12.03 -5.65
CA GLY A 92 -17.97 12.55 -5.03
C GLY A 92 -16.71 12.38 -5.89
N ALA A 93 -15.55 12.50 -5.25
CA ALA A 93 -14.28 12.47 -5.94
C ALA A 93 -13.31 11.45 -5.31
N MET A 94 -12.37 10.99 -6.12
CA MET A 94 -11.20 10.22 -5.72
C MET A 94 -9.95 11.04 -6.01
N LEU A 95 -9.03 11.14 -5.05
CA LEU A 95 -7.83 11.97 -5.14
C LEU A 95 -6.57 11.12 -5.11
N SER A 96 -5.64 11.37 -6.02
CA SER A 96 -4.31 10.75 -6.06
C SER A 96 -3.27 11.71 -6.62
N SER A 97 -2.01 11.31 -6.71
CA SER A 97 -0.96 12.09 -7.35
C SER A 97 -0.42 11.42 -8.61
N THR A 98 0.31 12.20 -9.42
CA THR A 98 1.03 11.65 -10.58
C THR A 98 2.26 10.81 -10.20
N LEU A 99 2.67 10.80 -8.94
CA LEU A 99 3.76 9.96 -8.42
C LEU A 99 3.29 8.60 -7.89
N GLU A 100 1.99 8.33 -7.93
CA GLU A 100 1.47 7.01 -7.58
C GLU A 100 2.07 5.91 -8.46
N HIS A 101 2.30 4.74 -7.88
CA HIS A 101 2.64 3.57 -8.67
C HIS A 101 1.54 3.28 -9.72
N PRO A 102 1.90 2.79 -10.92
CA PRO A 102 0.91 2.48 -11.97
C PRO A 102 -0.25 1.59 -11.50
N ALA A 103 -0.02 0.70 -10.53
CA ALA A 103 -1.07 -0.13 -9.93
C ALA A 103 -2.17 0.72 -9.26
N SER A 104 -1.78 1.68 -8.39
CA SER A 104 -2.70 2.60 -7.72
C SER A 104 -3.39 3.52 -8.72
N MET A 105 -2.60 4.13 -9.62
CA MET A 105 -3.14 5.08 -10.61
C MET A 105 -4.14 4.42 -11.56
N SER A 106 -3.87 3.21 -12.04
CA SER A 106 -4.79 2.49 -12.93
C SER A 106 -6.08 2.09 -12.22
N ALA A 107 -5.97 1.63 -10.97
CA ALA A 107 -7.13 1.30 -10.15
C ALA A 107 -7.98 2.53 -9.84
N MET A 108 -7.37 3.64 -9.41
CA MET A 108 -8.06 4.91 -9.14
C MET A 108 -8.82 5.39 -10.37
N ARG A 109 -8.17 5.42 -11.53
CA ARG A 109 -8.79 5.82 -12.80
C ARG A 109 -9.96 4.92 -13.19
N LYS A 110 -9.77 3.60 -13.10
CA LYS A 110 -10.81 2.62 -13.45
C LYS A 110 -12.03 2.76 -12.55
N TRP A 111 -11.80 2.79 -11.24
CA TRP A 111 -12.91 2.74 -10.28
C TRP A 111 -13.59 4.10 -10.11
N ALA A 112 -12.89 5.21 -10.27
CA ALA A 112 -13.53 6.52 -10.38
C ALA A 112 -14.54 6.54 -11.55
N LYS A 113 -14.11 6.07 -12.74
CA LYS A 113 -14.99 5.97 -13.91
C LYS A 113 -16.18 5.04 -13.66
N ASN A 114 -15.95 3.85 -13.10
CA ASN A 114 -17.00 2.84 -12.91
C ASN A 114 -18.03 3.20 -11.83
N THR A 115 -17.67 4.10 -10.91
CA THR A 115 -18.54 4.58 -9.82
C THR A 115 -18.99 6.04 -10.02
N TYR A 116 -18.82 6.57 -11.23
CA TYR A 116 -19.23 7.93 -11.62
C TYR A 116 -18.66 9.02 -10.70
N ARG A 117 -17.38 8.86 -10.28
CA ARG A 117 -16.66 9.84 -9.46
C ARG A 117 -15.65 10.60 -10.28
N ASP A 118 -15.43 11.84 -9.90
CA ASP A 118 -14.30 12.61 -10.43
C ASP A 118 -12.97 12.04 -9.94
N HIS A 119 -12.00 11.94 -10.84
CA HIS A 119 -10.63 11.60 -10.47
C HIS A 119 -9.75 12.85 -10.44
N LEU A 120 -9.52 13.37 -9.26
CA LEU A 120 -8.67 14.52 -9.02
C LEU A 120 -7.21 14.07 -8.93
N ILE A 121 -6.32 14.69 -9.69
CA ILE A 121 -4.90 14.32 -9.74
C ILE A 121 -4.04 15.50 -9.32
N VAL A 122 -3.23 15.31 -8.28
CA VAL A 122 -2.18 16.25 -7.87
C VAL A 122 -0.97 16.02 -8.77
N LYS A 123 -0.55 17.04 -9.50
CA LYS A 123 0.62 16.96 -10.36
C LYS A 123 1.91 17.17 -9.55
N HIS A 124 2.94 16.39 -9.86
CA HIS A 124 4.29 16.66 -9.37
C HIS A 124 4.91 17.83 -10.14
N ASN A 125 5.93 18.39 -9.57
CA ASN A 125 6.80 19.35 -10.23
C ASN A 125 7.81 18.58 -11.08
N ASP A 126 7.83 18.83 -12.39
CA ASP A 126 8.68 18.09 -13.33
C ASP A 126 10.17 18.36 -13.14
N GLU A 127 10.54 19.52 -12.57
CA GLU A 127 11.95 19.89 -12.32
C GLU A 127 12.50 19.21 -11.06
N THR A 128 11.68 19.10 -10.01
CA THR A 128 12.11 18.57 -8.71
C THR A 128 11.73 17.12 -8.49
N GLY A 129 10.80 16.58 -9.28
CA GLY A 129 10.24 15.24 -9.09
C GLY A 129 9.42 15.10 -7.81
N THR A 130 8.95 16.21 -7.23
CA THR A 130 8.25 16.22 -5.94
C THR A 130 6.79 16.64 -6.08
N VAL A 131 5.98 16.23 -5.13
CA VAL A 131 4.60 16.71 -4.95
C VAL A 131 4.56 17.58 -3.70
N ASP A 132 4.06 18.82 -3.83
CA ASP A 132 3.81 19.70 -2.70
C ASP A 132 2.55 19.22 -1.95
N GLU A 133 2.66 18.97 -0.64
CA GLU A 133 1.52 18.58 0.21
C GLU A 133 0.40 19.63 0.15
N ARG A 134 0.72 20.92 -0.02
CA ARG A 134 -0.26 21.99 -0.23
C ARG A 134 -1.10 21.78 -1.49
N ALA A 135 -0.55 21.09 -2.50
CA ALA A 135 -1.29 20.78 -3.72
C ALA A 135 -2.34 19.70 -3.47
N TYR A 136 -2.11 18.75 -2.54
CA TYR A 136 -3.15 17.86 -2.04
C TYR A 136 -4.25 18.65 -1.34
N ILE A 137 -3.86 19.50 -0.39
CA ILE A 137 -4.79 20.29 0.41
C ILE A 137 -5.69 21.17 -0.47
N LYS A 138 -5.15 21.80 -1.50
CA LYS A 138 -5.91 22.63 -2.45
C LYS A 138 -6.99 21.86 -3.23
N LYS A 139 -6.82 20.54 -3.39
CA LYS A 139 -7.79 19.69 -4.10
C LYS A 139 -8.77 18.98 -3.17
N LEU A 140 -8.53 19.05 -1.85
CA LEU A 140 -9.43 18.48 -0.87
C LEU A 140 -10.71 19.29 -0.76
N THR A 141 -11.83 18.58 -0.80
CA THR A 141 -13.16 19.08 -0.48
C THR A 141 -13.88 18.04 0.35
N SER A 142 -14.96 18.42 1.02
CA SER A 142 -15.82 17.48 1.77
C SER A 142 -16.46 16.41 0.86
N ASN A 143 -16.36 16.57 -0.45
CA ASN A 143 -16.86 15.61 -1.44
C ASN A 143 -15.82 14.55 -1.85
N VAL A 144 -14.57 14.63 -1.37
CA VAL A 144 -13.57 13.59 -1.61
C VAL A 144 -13.90 12.36 -0.76
N ARG A 145 -14.01 11.19 -1.40
CA ARG A 145 -14.41 9.93 -0.77
C ARG A 145 -13.25 8.96 -0.59
N VAL A 146 -12.29 8.99 -1.50
CA VAL A 146 -11.10 8.11 -1.46
C VAL A 146 -9.87 8.93 -1.80
N VAL A 147 -8.82 8.79 -1.00
CA VAL A 147 -7.49 9.34 -1.30
C VAL A 147 -6.50 8.20 -1.38
N SER A 148 -5.72 8.14 -2.45
CA SER A 148 -4.56 7.25 -2.58
C SER A 148 -3.29 8.07 -2.49
N ILE A 149 -2.36 7.64 -1.64
CA ILE A 149 -1.12 8.37 -1.35
C ILE A 149 0.05 7.39 -1.42
N VAL A 150 0.97 7.58 -2.35
CA VAL A 150 2.27 6.91 -2.30
C VAL A 150 3.13 7.59 -1.21
N HIS A 151 3.56 6.83 -0.21
CA HIS A 151 4.36 7.37 0.90
C HIS A 151 5.77 7.75 0.43
N THR A 152 6.44 6.85 -0.30
CA THR A 152 7.70 7.12 -0.99
C THR A 152 7.56 6.68 -2.45
N SER A 153 7.82 7.59 -3.36
CA SER A 153 7.75 7.29 -4.80
C SER A 153 8.87 6.33 -5.22
N PRO A 154 8.55 5.21 -5.90
CA PRO A 154 9.57 4.31 -6.43
C PRO A 154 10.33 4.91 -7.63
N VAL A 155 9.83 6.01 -8.20
CA VAL A 155 10.42 6.65 -9.38
C VAL A 155 11.39 7.74 -8.99
N THR A 156 10.99 8.64 -8.08
CA THR A 156 11.78 9.83 -7.71
C THR A 156 12.46 9.69 -6.35
N GLY A 157 12.05 8.74 -5.52
CA GLY A 157 12.54 8.59 -4.14
C GLY A 157 11.97 9.65 -3.18
N MET A 158 11.12 10.55 -3.65
CA MET A 158 10.46 11.52 -2.80
C MET A 158 9.59 10.83 -1.75
N THR A 159 9.69 11.28 -0.52
CA THR A 159 8.80 10.88 0.59
C THR A 159 7.90 12.06 0.95
N VAL A 160 6.60 11.84 1.01
CA VAL A 160 5.63 12.87 1.41
C VAL A 160 5.48 12.94 2.93
N ASP A 161 5.11 14.11 3.44
CA ASP A 161 4.67 14.28 4.82
C ASP A 161 3.25 13.71 4.97
N LEU A 162 3.20 12.40 5.22
CA LEU A 162 1.95 11.65 5.29
C LEU A 162 1.09 12.10 6.48
N GLU A 163 1.70 12.41 7.63
CA GLU A 163 0.98 12.89 8.81
C GLU A 163 0.22 14.19 8.51
N LYS A 164 0.88 15.13 7.85
CA LYS A 164 0.27 16.39 7.45
C LYS A 164 -0.89 16.18 6.46
N ILE A 165 -0.69 15.34 5.44
CA ILE A 165 -1.73 15.10 4.43
C ILE A 165 -2.93 14.41 5.06
N THR A 166 -2.73 13.36 5.86
CA THR A 166 -3.83 12.61 6.49
C THR A 166 -4.62 13.45 7.48
N LYS A 167 -3.93 14.29 8.26
CA LYS A 167 -4.58 15.25 9.15
C LYS A 167 -5.50 16.21 8.39
N GLU A 168 -5.03 16.76 7.28
CA GLU A 168 -5.85 17.67 6.47
C GLU A 168 -7.01 16.94 5.78
N VAL A 169 -6.80 15.69 5.32
CA VAL A 169 -7.90 14.87 4.80
C VAL A 169 -8.97 14.68 5.87
N ARG A 170 -8.59 14.36 7.11
CA ARG A 170 -9.56 14.19 8.22
C ARG A 170 -10.29 15.49 8.58
N ASN A 171 -9.60 16.63 8.49
CA ASN A 171 -10.20 17.93 8.76
C ASN A 171 -11.27 18.33 7.72
N VAL A 172 -11.04 17.99 6.44
CA VAL A 172 -11.89 18.45 5.32
C VAL A 172 -12.90 17.39 4.87
N ALA A 173 -12.49 16.11 4.88
CA ALA A 173 -13.27 14.98 4.41
C ALA A 173 -13.18 13.83 5.44
N GLN A 174 -13.82 14.01 6.59
CA GLN A 174 -13.70 13.13 7.75
C GLN A 174 -13.95 11.65 7.45
N GLU A 175 -14.95 11.34 6.64
CA GLU A 175 -15.35 9.97 6.25
C GLU A 175 -14.58 9.44 5.04
N CYS A 176 -13.57 10.16 4.56
CA CYS A 176 -12.78 9.73 3.42
C CYS A 176 -11.96 8.48 3.75
N ILE A 177 -11.94 7.51 2.85
CA ILE A 177 -11.03 6.36 2.95
C ILE A 177 -9.66 6.79 2.45
N ILE A 178 -8.65 6.65 3.31
CA ILE A 178 -7.25 6.93 2.97
C ILE A 178 -6.55 5.60 2.71
N ILE A 179 -5.98 5.45 1.53
CA ILE A 179 -5.17 4.29 1.13
C ILE A 179 -3.74 4.76 0.95
N VAL A 180 -2.82 4.18 1.70
CA VAL A 180 -1.39 4.51 1.65
C VAL A 180 -0.63 3.37 1.01
N ASP A 181 0.05 3.65 -0.10
CA ASP A 181 1.04 2.76 -0.69
C ASP A 181 2.39 2.98 0.01
N GLY A 182 2.68 2.13 0.97
CA GLY A 182 3.92 2.14 1.75
C GLY A 182 4.98 1.14 1.28
N ILE A 183 4.80 0.49 0.12
CA ILE A 183 5.69 -0.59 -0.35
C ILE A 183 7.14 -0.12 -0.38
N GLN A 184 7.41 1.01 -1.02
CA GLN A 184 8.77 1.55 -1.11
C GLN A 184 9.26 2.09 0.24
N HIS A 185 8.38 2.75 0.99
CA HIS A 185 8.74 3.35 2.28
C HIS A 185 9.09 2.31 3.35
N SER A 186 8.41 1.17 3.38
CA SER A 186 8.56 0.15 4.43
C SER A 186 9.95 -0.45 4.56
N SER A 187 10.79 -0.36 3.52
CA SER A 187 12.18 -0.81 3.53
C SER A 187 13.19 0.30 3.84
N HIS A 188 12.78 1.56 3.90
CA HIS A 188 13.66 2.72 4.02
C HIS A 188 13.35 3.61 5.22
N GLY A 189 12.12 3.57 5.73
CA GLY A 189 11.68 4.40 6.85
C GLY A 189 10.84 3.63 7.86
N SER A 190 10.66 4.22 9.04
CA SER A 190 9.72 3.70 10.03
C SER A 190 8.29 4.05 9.64
N ILE A 191 7.38 3.12 9.87
CA ILE A 191 5.95 3.34 9.70
C ILE A 191 5.30 3.26 11.06
N ASP A 192 4.53 4.29 11.40
CA ASP A 192 3.74 4.36 12.63
C ASP A 192 2.31 4.76 12.26
N ILE A 193 1.46 3.76 12.05
CA ILE A 193 0.10 4.02 11.58
C ILE A 193 -0.80 4.71 12.61
N GLN A 194 -0.36 4.81 13.87
CA GLN A 194 -1.09 5.58 14.88
C GLN A 194 -0.97 7.10 14.69
N LYS A 195 -0.02 7.53 13.87
CA LYS A 195 0.17 8.95 13.54
C LYS A 195 -0.66 9.44 12.34
N TYR A 196 -1.29 8.51 11.63
CA TYR A 196 -1.92 8.82 10.35
C TYR A 196 -3.45 8.81 10.38
#